data_b9125ff2932865efc4db4dac3b44eb14
#
_entry.id   b9125ff2932865efc4db4dac3b44eb14
#
_cell.length_a   1.000
_cell.length_b   1.000
_cell.length_c   1.000
_cell.angle_alpha   90.00
_cell.angle_beta   90.00
_cell.angle_gamma   90.00
#
_symmetry.space_group_name_H-M   'P 1'
#
loop_
_entity.id
_entity.type
_entity.pdbx_description
1 polymer ?
#
loop_
_entity_poly.entity_id
_entity_poly.type
_entity_poly.pdbx_seq_one_letter_code
_entity_poly.pdbx_strand_id
1 'polypeptide(L)'
;MIEVMIDLPDRVLGLKARGEVTADDYRTTVVPAIEEKLTRFGKVRLLYVLGKDFEGYSGRAAWEDAKVGMKHLTSFERIAVVTDVDWIERTVKAFGFAFPGEVRVRSRRG
;
A
#
# COMPACT_ATOMS: atom_id res chain seq x y z
N MET A 1 -2.15 -9.90 7.76
CA MET A 1 -3.11 -10.25 6.71
C MET A 1 -3.47 -9.02 5.91
N ILE A 2 -3.53 -9.16 4.58
CA ILE A 2 -3.94 -8.06 3.71
C ILE A 2 -5.18 -8.49 2.91
N GLU A 3 -6.19 -7.63 2.92
CA GLU A 3 -7.41 -7.84 2.16
C GLU A 3 -7.50 -6.86 1.01
N VAL A 4 -7.91 -7.35 -0.16
CA VAL A 4 -8.22 -6.48 -1.29
C VAL A 4 -9.63 -5.93 -1.08
N MET A 5 -9.75 -4.60 -1.08
CA MET A 5 -11.05 -3.94 -0.90
C MET A 5 -11.89 -4.04 -2.17
N ILE A 6 -13.18 -4.22 -1.99
CA ILE A 6 -14.15 -4.25 -3.09
C ILE A 6 -14.92 -2.94 -3.13
N ASP A 7 -15.77 -2.76 -4.13
CA ASP A 7 -16.64 -1.57 -4.28
C ASP A 7 -15.88 -0.25 -4.47
N LEU A 8 -14.66 -0.34 -5.02
CA LEU A 8 -13.91 0.84 -5.43
C LEU A 8 -13.92 0.96 -6.96
N PRO A 9 -13.66 2.17 -7.48
CA PRO A 9 -13.49 2.32 -8.93
C PRO A 9 -12.41 1.37 -9.45
N ASP A 10 -12.59 0.84 -10.66
CA ASP A 10 -11.70 -0.17 -11.24
C ASP A 10 -10.22 0.21 -11.24
N ARG A 11 -9.93 1.49 -11.43
CA ARG A 11 -8.53 1.96 -11.49
C ARG A 11 -7.86 2.05 -10.13
N VAL A 12 -8.63 1.92 -9.05
CA VAL A 12 -8.11 2.03 -7.68
C VAL A 12 -7.93 0.64 -7.10
N LEU A 13 -6.71 0.38 -6.64
CA LEU A 13 -6.42 -0.82 -5.85
C LEU A 13 -6.50 -0.45 -4.38
N GLY A 14 -7.47 -0.98 -3.67
CA GLY A 14 -7.59 -0.79 -2.24
C GLY A 14 -7.07 -2.00 -1.48
N LEU A 15 -6.17 -1.76 -0.53
CA LEU A 15 -5.62 -2.79 0.33
C LEU A 15 -5.84 -2.40 1.78
N LYS A 16 -6.29 -3.35 2.58
CA LYS A 16 -6.47 -3.14 4.03
C LYS A 16 -5.61 -4.13 4.80
N ALA A 17 -4.74 -3.61 5.63
CA ALA A 17 -3.86 -4.44 6.47
C ALA A 17 -4.51 -4.72 7.82
N ARG A 18 -4.46 -5.97 8.25
CA ARG A 18 -4.97 -6.44 9.54
C ARG A 18 -3.94 -7.35 10.18
N GLY A 19 -3.83 -7.29 11.51
CA GLY A 19 -2.88 -8.10 12.24
C GLY A 19 -1.46 -7.88 11.76
N GLU A 20 -0.64 -8.93 11.81
CA GLU A 20 0.71 -8.85 11.29
C GLU A 20 0.70 -9.08 9.78
N VAL A 21 1.40 -8.22 9.04
CA VAL A 21 1.57 -8.35 7.60
C VAL A 21 2.87 -9.10 7.33
N THR A 22 2.79 -10.17 6.55
CA THR A 22 3.91 -11.07 6.29
C THR A 22 4.37 -11.00 4.84
N ALA A 23 5.52 -11.61 4.56
CA ALA A 23 6.01 -11.71 3.18
C ALA A 23 5.05 -12.51 2.29
N ASP A 24 4.37 -13.52 2.87
CA ASP A 24 3.36 -14.27 2.12
C ASP A 24 2.19 -13.40 1.71
N ASP A 25 1.77 -12.46 2.56
CA ASP A 25 0.71 -11.52 2.20
C ASP A 25 1.09 -10.72 0.95
N TYR A 26 2.34 -10.30 0.83
CA TYR A 26 2.80 -9.61 -0.37
C TYR A 26 2.81 -10.51 -1.59
N ARG A 27 3.35 -11.71 -1.47
CA ARG A 27 3.44 -12.65 -2.61
C ARG A 27 2.08 -13.11 -3.11
N THR A 28 1.16 -13.37 -2.19
CA THR A 28 -0.13 -13.99 -2.56
C THR A 28 -1.23 -12.98 -2.82
N THR A 29 -1.14 -11.77 -2.29
CA THR A 29 -2.21 -10.77 -2.38
C THR A 29 -1.75 -9.47 -3.03
N VAL A 30 -0.71 -8.84 -2.49
CA VAL A 30 -0.33 -7.49 -2.94
C VAL A 30 0.25 -7.50 -4.36
N VAL A 31 1.25 -8.32 -4.60
CA VAL A 31 1.94 -8.34 -5.90
C VAL A 31 1.00 -8.74 -7.02
N PRO A 32 0.21 -9.83 -6.90
CA PRO A 32 -0.75 -10.17 -7.96
C PRO A 32 -1.77 -9.08 -8.22
N ALA A 33 -2.25 -8.40 -7.17
CA ALA A 33 -3.22 -7.32 -7.34
C ALA A 33 -2.62 -6.11 -8.07
N ILE A 34 -1.38 -5.75 -7.75
CA ILE A 34 -0.68 -4.67 -8.45
C ILE A 34 -0.47 -5.04 -9.91
N GLU A 35 -0.02 -6.25 -10.19
CA GLU A 35 0.23 -6.69 -11.56
C GLU A 35 -1.04 -6.74 -12.40
N GLU A 36 -2.16 -7.11 -11.80
CA GLU A 36 -3.46 -7.10 -12.48
C GLU A 36 -3.83 -5.68 -12.91
N LYS A 37 -3.67 -4.70 -12.04
CA LYS A 37 -3.96 -3.30 -12.37
C LYS A 37 -2.99 -2.76 -13.43
N LEU A 38 -1.72 -3.12 -13.35
CA LEU A 38 -0.74 -2.70 -14.35
C LEU A 38 -1.05 -3.27 -15.73
N THR A 39 -1.48 -4.53 -15.79
CA THR A 39 -1.87 -5.17 -17.05
C THR A 39 -3.07 -4.47 -17.67
N ARG A 40 -4.05 -4.08 -16.86
CA ARG A 40 -5.29 -3.45 -17.35
C ARG A 40 -5.14 -1.98 -17.68
N PHE A 41 -4.38 -1.22 -16.88
CA PHE A 41 -4.36 0.24 -16.97
C PHE A 41 -2.97 0.84 -17.19
N GLY A 42 -1.92 0.07 -17.05
CA GLY A 42 -0.55 0.56 -17.18
C GLY A 42 -0.03 1.34 -15.98
N LYS A 43 -0.91 1.78 -15.09
CA LYS A 43 -0.57 2.50 -13.86
C LYS A 43 -1.48 2.08 -12.73
N VAL A 44 -1.02 2.32 -11.49
CA VAL A 44 -1.76 1.94 -10.28
C VAL A 44 -2.10 3.17 -9.46
N ARG A 45 -3.33 3.24 -9.01
CA ARG A 45 -3.77 4.17 -7.97
C ARG A 45 -4.05 3.34 -6.73
N LEU A 46 -3.24 3.54 -5.69
CA LEU A 46 -3.28 2.70 -4.48
C LEU A 46 -3.94 3.43 -3.32
N LEU A 47 -4.88 2.74 -2.68
CA LEU A 47 -5.43 3.16 -1.39
C LEU A 47 -5.02 2.10 -0.37
N TYR A 48 -4.22 2.47 0.60
CA TYR A 48 -3.71 1.55 1.62
C TYR A 48 -4.24 1.95 2.98
N VAL A 49 -5.02 1.07 3.59
CA VAL A 49 -5.65 1.32 4.89
C VAL A 49 -4.97 0.48 5.96
N LEU A 50 -4.41 1.16 6.96
CA LEU A 50 -3.75 0.53 8.11
C LEU A 50 -4.44 1.06 9.37
N GLY A 51 -5.52 0.41 9.76
CA GLY A 51 -6.32 0.84 10.89
C GLY A 51 -5.83 0.29 12.23
N LYS A 52 -6.70 0.33 13.22
CA LYS A 52 -6.39 -0.13 14.59
C LYS A 52 -6.08 -1.62 14.67
N ASP A 53 -6.56 -2.39 13.71
CA ASP A 53 -6.33 -3.85 13.67
C ASP A 53 -4.91 -4.19 13.18
N PHE A 54 -4.18 -3.23 12.66
CA PHE A 54 -2.83 -3.45 12.15
C PHE A 54 -1.85 -3.60 13.32
N GLU A 55 -1.08 -4.69 13.32
CA GLU A 55 -0.14 -5.00 14.40
C GLU A 55 1.32 -4.86 13.99
N GLY A 56 1.60 -4.61 12.71
CA GLY A 56 2.96 -4.38 12.24
C GLY A 56 3.33 -5.29 11.09
N TYR A 57 4.56 -5.14 10.61
CA TYR A 57 5.13 -5.95 9.54
C TYR A 57 6.15 -6.93 10.11
N SER A 58 6.19 -8.15 9.55
CA SER A 58 7.34 -9.01 9.79
C SER A 58 8.57 -8.40 9.10
N GLY A 59 9.78 -8.75 9.54
CA GLY A 59 10.99 -8.22 8.92
C GLY A 59 11.08 -8.52 7.42
N ARG A 60 10.63 -9.71 7.02
CA ARG A 60 10.60 -10.09 5.60
C ARG A 60 9.56 -9.31 4.82
N ALA A 61 8.40 -9.01 5.43
CA ALA A 61 7.37 -8.22 4.79
C ALA A 61 7.84 -6.80 4.50
N ALA A 62 8.58 -6.19 5.42
CA ALA A 62 9.14 -4.87 5.19
C ALA A 62 10.09 -4.86 3.99
N TRP A 63 10.90 -5.92 3.84
CA TRP A 63 11.79 -6.08 2.69
C TRP A 63 11.01 -6.26 1.39
N GLU A 64 9.97 -7.10 1.41
CA GLU A 64 9.12 -7.31 0.23
C GLU A 64 8.40 -6.02 -0.18
N ASP A 65 7.94 -5.24 0.78
CA ASP A 65 7.32 -3.94 0.51
C ASP A 65 8.29 -3.00 -0.20
N ALA A 66 9.52 -2.92 0.28
CA ALA A 66 10.54 -2.11 -0.34
C ALA A 66 10.85 -2.57 -1.77
N LYS A 67 10.93 -3.88 -2.00
CA LYS A 67 11.16 -4.44 -3.34
C LYS A 67 10.03 -4.09 -4.30
N VAL A 68 8.79 -4.22 -3.86
CA VAL A 68 7.61 -3.88 -4.68
C VAL A 68 7.62 -2.40 -5.01
N GLY A 69 7.87 -1.55 -4.01
CA GLY A 69 7.94 -0.11 -4.24
C GLY A 69 9.02 0.28 -5.24
N MET A 70 10.20 -0.31 -5.13
CA MET A 70 11.30 -0.01 -6.05
C MET A 70 11.04 -0.53 -7.47
N LYS A 71 10.46 -1.73 -7.58
CA LYS A 71 10.18 -2.34 -8.89
C LYS A 71 9.13 -1.55 -9.67
N HIS A 72 8.13 -1.00 -8.99
CA HIS A 72 7.00 -0.34 -9.63
C HIS A 72 6.95 1.16 -9.35
N LEU A 73 8.07 1.77 -8.96
CA LEU A 73 8.14 3.16 -8.53
C LEU A 73 7.48 4.13 -9.52
N THR A 74 7.75 3.96 -10.81
CA THR A 74 7.20 4.84 -11.84
C THR A 74 5.79 4.46 -12.26
N SER A 75 5.31 3.31 -11.82
CA SER A 75 3.98 2.82 -12.17
C SER A 75 2.88 3.27 -11.22
N PHE A 76 3.25 3.78 -10.05
CA PHE A 76 2.26 4.34 -9.13
C PHE A 76 1.91 5.77 -9.53
N GLU A 77 0.67 5.95 -9.94
CA GLU A 77 0.16 7.27 -10.29
C GLU A 77 -0.22 8.07 -9.04
N ARG A 78 -0.87 7.41 -8.09
CA ARG A 78 -1.28 8.00 -6.82
C ARG A 78 -1.21 6.96 -5.72
N ILE A 79 -0.82 7.40 -4.54
CA ILE A 79 -0.82 6.57 -3.33
C ILE A 79 -1.50 7.35 -2.22
N ALA A 80 -2.54 6.78 -1.65
CA ALA A 80 -3.21 7.35 -0.49
C ALA A 80 -3.08 6.35 0.66
N VAL A 81 -2.57 6.81 1.79
CA VAL A 81 -2.44 5.99 2.99
C VAL A 81 -3.38 6.53 4.05
N VAL A 82 -4.26 5.67 4.55
CA VAL A 82 -5.18 5.99 5.65
C VAL A 82 -4.73 5.18 6.85
N THR A 83 -4.30 5.85 7.91
CA THR A 83 -3.75 5.16 9.07
C THR A 83 -4.00 5.93 10.36
N ASP A 84 -4.15 5.17 11.46
CA ASP A 84 -4.13 5.71 12.82
C ASP A 84 -2.79 5.44 13.50
N VAL A 85 -1.82 4.88 12.76
CA VAL A 85 -0.52 4.49 13.30
C VAL A 85 0.48 5.61 13.04
N ASP A 86 0.89 6.30 14.09
CA ASP A 86 1.70 7.52 13.98
C ASP A 86 3.03 7.32 13.26
N TRP A 87 3.74 6.21 13.52
CA TRP A 87 5.03 6.00 12.89
C TRP A 87 4.91 5.77 11.38
N ILE A 88 3.80 5.15 10.94
CA ILE A 88 3.55 4.96 9.50
C ILE A 88 3.30 6.30 8.85
N GLU A 89 2.47 7.14 9.47
CA GLU A 89 2.18 8.47 8.95
C GLU A 89 3.46 9.29 8.76
N ARG A 90 4.34 9.27 9.77
CA ARG A 90 5.61 9.99 9.69
C ARG A 90 6.53 9.43 8.63
N THR A 91 6.59 8.11 8.50
CA THR A 91 7.44 7.45 7.50
C THR A 91 6.99 7.80 6.08
N VAL A 92 5.68 7.72 5.82
CA VAL A 92 5.16 8.04 4.48
C VAL A 92 5.38 9.51 4.13
N LYS A 93 5.16 10.41 5.08
CA LYS A 93 5.42 11.84 4.86
C LYS A 93 6.90 12.11 4.58
N ALA A 94 7.79 11.40 5.27
CA ALA A 94 9.24 11.59 5.08
C ALA A 94 9.73 11.07 3.73
N PHE A 95 9.16 9.99 3.21
CA PHE A 95 9.63 9.34 2.00
C PHE A 95 8.72 9.50 0.78
N GLY A 96 7.58 10.15 0.94
CA GLY A 96 6.64 10.34 -0.16
C GLY A 96 7.23 11.07 -1.37
N PHE A 97 8.19 11.95 -1.14
CA PHE A 97 8.84 12.70 -2.22
C PHE A 97 9.62 11.80 -3.19
N ALA A 98 9.96 10.58 -2.76
CA ALA A 98 10.71 9.64 -3.61
C ALA A 98 9.86 9.05 -4.73
N PHE A 99 8.53 9.14 -4.64
CA PHE A 99 7.65 8.65 -5.68
C PHE A 99 7.34 9.73 -6.69
N PRO A 100 7.42 9.43 -8.00
CA PRO A 100 7.09 10.43 -9.03
C PRO A 100 5.59 10.73 -9.09
N GLY A 101 4.74 9.84 -8.53
CA GLY A 101 3.31 10.08 -8.44
C GLY A 101 2.92 10.84 -7.18
N GLU A 102 1.65 11.13 -7.05
CA GLU A 102 1.12 11.81 -5.87
C GLU A 102 1.00 10.83 -4.70
N VAL A 103 1.53 11.23 -3.52
CA VAL A 103 1.42 10.45 -2.29
C VAL A 103 0.71 11.29 -1.24
N ARG A 104 -0.34 10.73 -0.63
CA ARG A 104 -1.09 11.39 0.43
C ARG A 104 -1.27 10.47 1.63
N VAL A 105 -1.20 11.05 2.82
CA VAL A 105 -1.45 10.33 4.07
C VAL A 105 -2.61 11.00 4.79
N ARG A 106 -3.54 10.18 5.29
CA ARG A 106 -4.64 10.67 6.11
C ARG A 106 -4.76 9.84 7.37
N SER A 107 -5.01 10.53 8.49
CA SER A 107 -5.35 9.88 9.74
C SER A 107 -6.87 9.69 9.81
N ARG A 108 -7.31 8.53 10.29
CA ARG A 108 -8.73 8.26 10.52
C ARG A 108 -9.27 9.02 11.74
N ARG A 109 -8.34 9.51 12.58
CA ARG A 109 -8.72 10.26 13.80
C ARG A 109 -9.01 11.72 13.55
N GLY A 110 -8.69 12.19 12.41
CA GLY A 110 -8.82 13.59 12.15
C GLY A 110 -9.39 13.96 10.88
#